data_5d5606748209420d313447a339f0b702
#
_entry.id   5d5606748209420d313447a339f0b702
#
_cell.length_a   1.000
_cell.length_b   1.000
_cell.length_c   1.000
_cell.angle_alpha   90.00
_cell.angle_beta   90.00
_cell.angle_gamma   90.00
#
_symmetry.space_group_name_H-M   'P 1'
#
loop_
_entity.id
_entity.type
_entity.pdbx_description
1 polymer ?
#
loop_
_entity_poly.entity_id
_entity_poly.type
_entity_poly.pdbx_seq_one_letter_code
_entity_poly.pdbx_strand_id
1 'polypeptide(L)'
;MLNETNYAIELKGITKSFGKVIANENVNLSIKYGEILALLGENGSGKTTLMNILSGIYYADEGTVSIDGELVSITNPNEAIHLGIGMIHQHFKLVEVFSAADNILLGTTGKYSGRGVERKKILEMSNKFGLEIEYDKKIYNMSVGEKQTVEIMKVLYRGAKILILDEPTSVLTPQETEKLFLILRKMKEQGNAIIIITHKLNEVLAISDRVAILRKGHVIDIVSTPETNEKQLTELMVGRPISLEINRPETKNRKTVLKVVDLSVVNEDGTMGLHNINFKLKSGEILGVAGVAGSGQRELCETIAGLMNAKTGAVLYNKENIIGKTPDEIINLGISMSFVPEDRLGMGLVGSMDMVDN
;
A
#
# COMPACT_ATOMS: atom_id res chain seq x y z
N MET A 1 19.80 39.06 0.24
CA MET A 1 19.56 38.38 1.52
C MET A 1 18.74 37.16 1.19
N LEU A 2 19.41 36.01 1.03
CA LEU A 2 18.79 34.76 0.66
C LEU A 2 18.31 34.08 1.95
N ASN A 3 17.08 34.35 2.34
CA ASN A 3 16.37 33.52 3.31
C ASN A 3 15.63 32.45 2.51
N GLU A 4 16.26 31.32 2.28
CA GLU A 4 15.59 30.38 1.43
C GLU A 4 15.81 28.96 1.91
N THR A 5 14.96 28.63 2.86
CA THR A 5 14.50 27.27 2.95
C THR A 5 13.50 27.08 1.81
N ASN A 6 13.95 26.48 0.70
CA ASN A 6 13.14 26.23 -0.51
C ASN A 6 12.18 25.05 -0.25
N TYR A 7 11.21 25.26 0.68
CA TYR A 7 10.20 24.26 0.99
C TYR A 7 9.13 24.24 -0.11
N ALA A 8 8.90 23.07 -0.69
CA ALA A 8 7.79 22.82 -1.59
C ALA A 8 6.43 22.85 -0.83
N ILE A 9 6.42 22.27 0.37
CA ILE A 9 5.27 22.31 1.30
C ILE A 9 5.76 22.61 2.71
N GLU A 10 5.00 23.41 3.44
CA GLU A 10 5.14 23.62 4.86
C GLU A 10 3.77 23.55 5.55
N LEU A 11 3.63 22.64 6.52
CA LEU A 11 2.49 22.46 7.37
C LEU A 11 2.82 23.01 8.76
N LYS A 12 1.97 23.88 9.30
CA LYS A 12 2.13 24.46 10.64
C LYS A 12 0.88 24.29 11.46
N GLY A 13 0.97 23.54 12.57
CA GLY A 13 -0.09 23.37 13.54
C GLY A 13 -1.32 22.64 13.02
N ILE A 14 -1.17 21.78 12.02
CA ILE A 14 -2.32 21.10 11.40
C ILE A 14 -3.02 20.19 12.41
N THR A 15 -4.29 20.48 12.64
CA THR A 15 -5.19 19.69 13.51
C THR A 15 -6.40 19.24 12.70
N LYS A 16 -6.78 17.96 12.86
CA LYS A 16 -7.97 17.37 12.24
C LYS A 16 -8.66 16.39 13.17
N SER A 17 -9.95 16.60 13.37
CA SER A 17 -10.80 15.77 14.22
C SER A 17 -12.00 15.20 13.44
N PHE A 18 -12.41 14.01 13.80
CA PHE A 18 -13.63 13.36 13.33
C PHE A 18 -14.51 13.01 14.56
N GLY A 19 -15.45 13.87 14.90
CA GLY A 19 -16.23 13.74 16.12
C GLY A 19 -15.33 13.77 17.37
N LYS A 20 -15.23 12.66 18.10
CA LYS A 20 -14.39 12.53 19.30
C LYS A 20 -12.95 12.05 19.02
N VAL A 21 -12.66 11.67 17.77
CA VAL A 21 -11.35 11.15 17.40
C VAL A 21 -10.50 12.27 16.81
N ILE A 22 -9.38 12.60 17.45
CA ILE A 22 -8.38 13.52 16.91
C ILE A 22 -7.43 12.69 16.06
N ALA A 23 -7.50 12.86 14.74
CA ALA A 23 -6.68 12.13 13.78
C ALA A 23 -5.29 12.75 13.60
N ASN A 24 -5.21 14.08 13.64
CA ASN A 24 -3.95 14.84 13.64
C ASN A 24 -4.07 15.98 14.65
N GLU A 25 -3.00 16.24 15.39
CA GLU A 25 -2.98 17.28 16.42
C GLU A 25 -1.65 18.05 16.37
N ASN A 26 -1.74 19.34 16.10
CA ASN A 26 -0.64 20.28 16.01
C ASN A 26 0.54 19.75 15.16
N VAL A 27 0.25 19.19 13.99
CA VAL A 27 1.24 18.58 13.12
C VAL A 27 2.04 19.68 12.40
N ASN A 28 3.38 19.60 12.54
CA ASN A 28 4.32 20.45 11.82
C ASN A 28 5.19 19.55 10.91
N LEU A 29 5.19 19.82 9.61
CA LEU A 29 5.91 19.04 8.62
C LEU A 29 6.34 19.93 7.46
N SER A 30 7.53 19.72 6.94
CA SER A 30 8.00 20.42 5.75
C SER A 30 8.76 19.47 4.83
N ILE A 31 8.65 19.71 3.52
CA ILE A 31 9.40 19.00 2.49
C ILE A 31 9.99 19.99 1.50
N LYS A 32 11.21 19.72 1.03
CA LYS A 32 11.92 20.53 0.05
C LYS A 32 11.73 19.97 -1.36
N TYR A 33 11.93 20.81 -2.37
CA TYR A 33 12.12 20.32 -3.73
C TYR A 33 13.40 19.48 -3.83
N GLY A 34 13.34 18.40 -4.61
CA GLY A 34 14.45 17.47 -4.74
C GLY A 34 14.67 16.59 -3.48
N GLU A 35 13.61 16.39 -2.68
CA GLU A 35 13.62 15.57 -1.48
C GLU A 35 12.60 14.45 -1.56
N ILE A 36 12.94 13.28 -1.02
CA ILE A 36 12.01 12.19 -0.72
C ILE A 36 11.85 12.10 0.78
N LEU A 37 10.68 12.45 1.29
CA LEU A 37 10.30 12.34 2.69
C LEU A 37 9.46 11.09 2.90
N ALA A 38 9.89 10.18 3.76
CA ALA A 38 9.06 9.07 4.20
C ALA A 38 8.18 9.51 5.38
N LEU A 39 6.87 9.23 5.31
CA LEU A 39 5.94 9.38 6.42
C LEU A 39 5.67 8.02 7.02
N LEU A 40 6.27 7.76 8.18
CA LEU A 40 6.27 6.48 8.85
C LEU A 40 5.34 6.50 10.08
N GLY A 41 4.70 5.39 10.40
CA GLY A 41 3.83 5.26 11.59
C GLY A 41 2.94 4.03 11.50
N GLU A 42 2.38 3.62 12.64
CA GLU A 42 1.42 2.51 12.71
C GLU A 42 0.10 2.81 11.99
N ASN A 43 -0.69 1.78 11.72
CA ASN A 43 -2.04 1.96 11.18
C ASN A 43 -2.89 2.78 12.17
N GLY A 44 -3.65 3.74 11.63
CA GLY A 44 -4.44 4.66 12.47
C GLY A 44 -3.63 5.81 13.11
N SER A 45 -2.34 6.00 12.78
CA SER A 45 -1.55 7.10 13.32
C SER A 45 -1.87 8.49 12.73
N GLY A 46 -2.73 8.58 11.69
CA GLY A 46 -3.13 9.82 11.05
C GLY A 46 -2.46 10.14 9.71
N LYS A 47 -1.58 9.26 9.17
CA LYS A 47 -0.84 9.50 7.91
C LYS A 47 -1.76 9.81 6.72
N THR A 48 -2.71 8.92 6.45
CA THR A 48 -3.66 9.07 5.34
C THR A 48 -4.54 10.31 5.53
N THR A 49 -4.93 10.63 6.77
CA THR A 49 -5.69 11.85 7.07
C THR A 49 -4.88 13.10 6.72
N LEU A 50 -3.61 13.17 7.13
CA LEU A 50 -2.73 14.29 6.83
C LEU A 50 -2.53 14.48 5.32
N MET A 51 -2.35 13.37 4.58
CA MET A 51 -2.19 13.43 3.13
C MET A 51 -3.51 13.76 2.41
N ASN A 52 -4.65 13.33 2.95
CA ASN A 52 -5.96 13.71 2.43
C ASN A 52 -6.25 15.22 2.62
N ILE A 53 -5.66 15.87 3.62
CA ILE A 53 -5.72 17.34 3.74
C ILE A 53 -4.92 17.98 2.61
N LEU A 54 -3.71 17.52 2.31
CA LEU A 54 -2.90 18.04 1.21
C LEU A 54 -3.52 17.78 -0.17
N SER A 55 -4.25 16.69 -0.33
CA SER A 55 -4.93 16.36 -1.59
C SER A 55 -6.32 16.99 -1.73
N GLY A 56 -6.77 17.76 -0.74
CA GLY A 56 -8.06 18.46 -0.76
C GLY A 56 -9.28 17.56 -0.57
N ILE A 57 -9.10 16.34 -0.06
CA ILE A 57 -10.20 15.42 0.31
C ILE A 57 -10.79 15.84 1.67
N TYR A 58 -9.91 16.27 2.59
CA TYR A 58 -10.28 16.85 3.86
C TYR A 58 -9.74 18.27 3.97
N TYR A 59 -10.32 19.08 4.83
CA TYR A 59 -9.77 20.37 5.27
C TYR A 59 -9.27 20.23 6.71
N ALA A 60 -8.23 20.98 7.04
CA ALA A 60 -7.74 21.08 8.42
C ALA A 60 -8.74 21.89 9.26
N ASP A 61 -8.92 21.48 10.50
CA ASP A 61 -9.76 22.24 11.45
C ASP A 61 -8.97 23.44 12.00
N GLU A 62 -7.62 23.26 12.15
CA GLU A 62 -6.68 24.30 12.57
C GLU A 62 -5.36 24.18 11.83
N GLY A 63 -4.58 25.23 11.86
CA GLY A 63 -3.25 25.29 11.25
C GLY A 63 -3.24 25.90 9.86
N THR A 64 -2.08 25.90 9.23
CA THR A 64 -1.85 26.50 7.91
C THR A 64 -1.03 25.60 7.01
N VAL A 65 -1.29 25.69 5.72
CA VAL A 65 -0.52 25.06 4.65
C VAL A 65 0.10 26.16 3.81
N SER A 66 1.40 26.06 3.55
CA SER A 66 2.09 26.92 2.57
C SER A 66 2.70 26.06 1.47
N ILE A 67 2.63 26.53 0.23
CA ILE A 67 3.27 25.95 -0.95
C ILE A 67 4.12 27.04 -1.59
N ASP A 68 5.38 26.74 -1.89
CA ASP A 68 6.35 27.72 -2.41
C ASP A 68 6.47 28.99 -1.52
N GLY A 69 6.23 28.84 -0.21
CA GLY A 69 6.24 29.92 0.78
C GLY A 69 4.95 30.76 0.84
N GLU A 70 3.99 30.51 -0.02
CA GLU A 70 2.70 31.20 -0.04
C GLU A 70 1.63 30.39 0.75
N LEU A 71 0.89 31.09 1.60
CA LEU A 71 -0.24 30.47 2.33
C LEU A 71 -1.36 30.11 1.34
N VAL A 72 -1.80 28.87 1.39
CA VAL A 72 -2.85 28.33 0.51
C VAL A 72 -4.00 27.72 1.31
N SER A 73 -5.19 27.78 0.72
CA SER A 73 -6.35 27.06 1.22
C SER A 73 -6.69 25.96 0.22
N ILE A 74 -6.64 24.71 0.65
CA ILE A 74 -6.96 23.54 -0.20
C ILE A 74 -8.31 23.00 0.26
N THR A 75 -9.36 23.32 -0.49
CA THR A 75 -10.75 22.96 -0.13
C THR A 75 -11.31 21.83 -0.97
N ASN A 76 -10.64 21.49 -2.08
CA ASN A 76 -11.05 20.40 -2.97
C ASN A 76 -9.85 19.85 -3.78
N PRO A 77 -9.97 18.64 -4.36
CA PRO A 77 -8.87 18.02 -5.12
C PRO A 77 -8.42 18.81 -6.37
N ASN A 78 -9.30 19.59 -6.99
CA ASN A 78 -8.92 20.39 -8.14
C ASN A 78 -7.95 21.52 -7.75
N GLU A 79 -8.14 22.14 -6.60
CA GLU A 79 -7.21 23.14 -6.06
C GLU A 79 -5.84 22.51 -5.77
N ALA A 80 -5.81 21.32 -5.14
CA ALA A 80 -4.56 20.60 -4.90
C ALA A 80 -3.80 20.34 -6.24
N ILE A 81 -4.51 19.90 -7.28
CA ILE A 81 -3.94 19.68 -8.61
C ILE A 81 -3.40 21.01 -9.21
N HIS A 82 -4.14 22.10 -9.12
CA HIS A 82 -3.70 23.41 -9.61
C HIS A 82 -2.45 23.93 -8.89
N LEU A 83 -2.31 23.61 -7.61
CA LEU A 83 -1.13 23.89 -6.80
C LEU A 83 0.04 22.92 -7.07
N GLY A 84 -0.12 22.00 -8.01
CA GLY A 84 0.91 21.04 -8.39
C GLY A 84 1.07 19.84 -7.44
N ILE A 85 0.05 19.54 -6.62
CA ILE A 85 0.02 18.34 -5.76
C ILE A 85 -0.65 17.19 -6.51
N GLY A 86 0.03 16.06 -6.61
CA GLY A 86 -0.49 14.82 -7.16
C GLY A 86 -0.46 13.70 -6.13
N MET A 87 -1.60 13.04 -5.90
CA MET A 87 -1.68 11.90 -4.99
C MET A 87 -1.96 10.60 -5.74
N ILE A 88 -1.18 9.58 -5.41
CA ILE A 88 -1.32 8.21 -5.90
C ILE A 88 -1.77 7.38 -4.71
N HIS A 89 -2.99 6.85 -4.81
CA HIS A 89 -3.63 6.10 -3.73
C HIS A 89 -3.15 4.65 -3.71
N GLN A 90 -3.31 3.98 -2.58
CA GLN A 90 -3.04 2.56 -2.38
C GLN A 90 -3.81 1.67 -3.37
N HIS A 91 -5.06 2.04 -3.70
CA HIS A 91 -5.86 1.38 -4.74
C HIS A 91 -5.92 2.26 -5.98
N PHE A 92 -5.56 1.68 -7.12
CA PHE A 92 -5.52 2.39 -8.41
C PHE A 92 -6.86 3.03 -8.75
N LYS A 93 -6.82 4.29 -9.14
CA LYS A 93 -7.98 5.06 -9.61
C LYS A 93 -7.97 5.13 -11.14
N LEU A 94 -7.88 3.95 -11.77
CA LEU A 94 -7.88 3.77 -13.22
C LEU A 94 -9.20 3.16 -13.69
N VAL A 95 -9.63 3.55 -14.88
CA VAL A 95 -10.79 2.96 -15.55
C VAL A 95 -10.32 1.75 -16.35
N GLU A 96 -10.66 0.55 -15.91
CA GLU A 96 -10.14 -0.72 -16.41
C GLU A 96 -10.36 -0.91 -17.94
N VAL A 97 -11.50 -0.49 -18.47
CA VAL A 97 -11.86 -0.62 -19.89
C VAL A 97 -11.19 0.42 -20.80
N PHE A 98 -10.51 1.41 -20.22
CA PHE A 98 -9.79 2.44 -20.96
C PHE A 98 -8.34 2.00 -21.23
N SER A 99 -7.70 2.64 -22.22
CA SER A 99 -6.27 2.50 -22.44
C SER A 99 -5.46 3.32 -21.42
N ALA A 100 -4.14 3.09 -21.37
CA ALA A 100 -3.24 3.94 -20.58
C ALA A 100 -3.39 5.41 -20.99
N ALA A 101 -3.34 5.72 -22.28
CA ALA A 101 -3.47 7.08 -22.77
C ALA A 101 -4.81 7.71 -22.39
N ASP A 102 -5.93 6.99 -22.53
CA ASP A 102 -7.26 7.50 -22.16
C ASP A 102 -7.32 7.82 -20.65
N ASN A 103 -6.72 6.99 -19.79
CA ASN A 103 -6.66 7.25 -18.34
C ASN A 103 -5.78 8.45 -17.98
N ILE A 104 -4.64 8.63 -18.64
CA ILE A 104 -3.75 9.77 -18.42
C ILE A 104 -4.47 11.07 -18.80
N LEU A 105 -5.20 11.06 -19.90
CA LEU A 105 -5.90 12.24 -20.43
C LEU A 105 -7.25 12.50 -19.77
N LEU A 106 -7.78 11.55 -19.02
CA LEU A 106 -9.09 11.68 -18.36
C LEU A 106 -9.11 12.87 -17.39
N GLY A 107 -10.08 13.77 -17.58
CA GLY A 107 -10.27 14.95 -16.73
C GLY A 107 -9.28 16.09 -16.98
N THR A 108 -8.46 16.02 -18.04
CA THR A 108 -7.68 17.19 -18.45
C THR A 108 -8.59 18.19 -19.16
N THR A 109 -8.69 19.40 -18.62
CA THR A 109 -9.45 20.51 -19.22
C THR A 109 -8.63 21.19 -20.29
N GLY A 110 -8.79 20.83 -21.54
CA GLY A 110 -8.15 21.48 -22.67
C GLY A 110 -8.81 21.06 -23.97
N LYS A 111 -8.78 21.94 -24.99
CA LYS A 111 -9.13 21.52 -26.35
C LYS A 111 -8.24 20.32 -26.68
N TYR A 112 -8.83 19.16 -26.91
CA TYR A 112 -8.14 18.01 -27.47
C TYR A 112 -7.33 18.47 -28.68
N SER A 113 -6.02 18.60 -28.50
CA SER A 113 -5.11 19.07 -29.58
C SER A 113 -4.95 18.00 -30.68
N GLY A 114 -5.71 16.90 -30.56
CA GLY A 114 -5.62 15.73 -31.41
C GLY A 114 -4.76 14.62 -30.78
N ARG A 115 -5.17 13.37 -30.95
CA ARG A 115 -4.49 12.18 -30.36
C ARG A 115 -2.98 12.15 -30.62
N GLY A 116 -2.50 12.68 -31.74
CA GLY A 116 -1.07 12.68 -32.09
C GLY A 116 -0.24 13.63 -31.24
N VAL A 117 -0.76 14.82 -30.90
CA VAL A 117 -0.06 15.83 -30.09
C VAL A 117 0.03 15.36 -28.63
N GLU A 118 -1.07 14.86 -28.11
CA GLU A 118 -1.13 14.35 -26.74
C GLU A 118 -0.21 13.13 -26.55
N ARG A 119 -0.18 12.22 -27.51
CA ARG A 119 0.72 11.06 -27.52
C ARG A 119 2.19 11.49 -27.51
N LYS A 120 2.56 12.53 -28.27
CA LYS A 120 3.92 13.07 -28.31
C LYS A 120 4.31 13.62 -26.93
N LYS A 121 3.42 14.37 -26.28
CA LYS A 121 3.65 14.93 -24.94
C LYS A 121 3.82 13.84 -23.88
N ILE A 122 2.99 12.80 -23.90
CA ILE A 122 3.14 11.65 -22.99
C ILE A 122 4.49 10.95 -23.24
N LEU A 123 4.91 10.79 -24.52
CA LEU A 123 6.19 10.17 -24.87
C LEU A 123 7.38 10.99 -24.38
N GLU A 124 7.35 12.31 -24.52
CA GLU A 124 8.37 13.19 -24.01
C GLU A 124 8.52 13.08 -22.49
N MET A 125 7.40 13.01 -21.77
CA MET A 125 7.39 12.82 -20.32
C MET A 125 7.86 11.41 -19.93
N SER A 126 7.43 10.38 -20.66
CA SER A 126 7.88 9.00 -20.50
C SER A 126 9.42 8.91 -20.57
N ASN A 127 10.01 9.50 -21.60
CA ASN A 127 11.47 9.56 -21.77
C ASN A 127 12.15 10.37 -20.66
N LYS A 128 11.56 11.50 -20.28
CA LYS A 128 12.09 12.38 -19.24
C LYS A 128 12.24 11.67 -17.90
N PHE A 129 11.23 10.93 -17.47
CA PHE A 129 11.20 10.24 -16.17
C PHE A 129 11.59 8.77 -16.24
N GLY A 130 11.78 8.22 -17.44
CA GLY A 130 12.09 6.79 -17.65
C GLY A 130 10.91 5.88 -17.35
N LEU A 131 9.69 6.33 -17.65
CA LEU A 131 8.44 5.62 -17.48
C LEU A 131 8.11 4.86 -18.76
N GLU A 132 8.18 3.54 -18.75
CA GLU A 132 7.80 2.71 -19.90
C GLU A 132 6.28 2.51 -19.91
N ILE A 133 5.58 3.00 -20.95
CA ILE A 133 4.11 2.91 -21.07
C ILE A 133 3.72 2.41 -22.46
N GLU A 134 2.89 1.38 -22.49
CA GLU A 134 2.17 0.94 -23.67
C GLU A 134 0.84 1.71 -23.81
N TYR A 135 0.83 2.78 -24.60
CA TYR A 135 -0.26 3.77 -24.68
C TYR A 135 -1.63 3.19 -24.96
N ASP A 136 -1.72 2.24 -25.90
CA ASP A 136 -2.97 1.69 -26.39
C ASP A 136 -3.42 0.45 -25.61
N LYS A 137 -2.58 -0.07 -24.71
CA LYS A 137 -2.89 -1.22 -23.85
C LYS A 137 -4.00 -0.86 -22.88
N LYS A 138 -4.99 -1.75 -22.77
CA LYS A 138 -6.10 -1.59 -21.83
C LYS A 138 -5.65 -1.91 -20.43
N ILE A 139 -6.16 -1.16 -19.43
CA ILE A 139 -5.76 -1.29 -18.03
C ILE A 139 -6.00 -2.71 -17.48
N TYR A 140 -7.11 -3.36 -17.85
CA TYR A 140 -7.38 -4.74 -17.42
C TYR A 140 -6.35 -5.77 -17.90
N ASN A 141 -5.56 -5.47 -18.95
CA ASN A 141 -4.48 -6.32 -19.46
C ASN A 141 -3.11 -5.96 -18.88
N MET A 142 -3.03 -4.97 -17.98
CA MET A 142 -1.78 -4.49 -17.41
C MET A 142 -1.42 -5.22 -16.12
N SER A 143 -0.12 -5.45 -15.91
CA SER A 143 0.40 -5.85 -14.61
C SER A 143 0.22 -4.72 -13.58
N VAL A 144 0.39 -5.06 -12.31
CA VAL A 144 0.31 -4.10 -11.20
C VAL A 144 1.35 -2.98 -11.36
N GLY A 145 2.57 -3.33 -11.74
CA GLY A 145 3.64 -2.35 -11.98
C GLY A 145 3.35 -1.41 -13.16
N GLU A 146 2.74 -1.92 -14.23
CA GLU A 146 2.29 -1.09 -15.35
C GLU A 146 1.17 -0.12 -14.94
N LYS A 147 0.18 -0.60 -14.16
CA LYS A 147 -0.89 0.25 -13.61
C LYS A 147 -0.32 1.36 -12.72
N GLN A 148 0.66 1.05 -11.88
CA GLN A 148 1.38 2.03 -11.07
C GLN A 148 2.05 3.10 -11.93
N THR A 149 2.71 2.69 -13.02
CA THR A 149 3.37 3.61 -13.97
C THR A 149 2.36 4.55 -14.62
N VAL A 150 1.17 4.04 -14.99
CA VAL A 150 0.08 4.87 -15.55
C VAL A 150 -0.42 5.90 -14.53
N GLU A 151 -0.60 5.51 -13.25
CA GLU A 151 -1.01 6.44 -12.18
C GLU A 151 0.03 7.56 -11.98
N ILE A 152 1.32 7.22 -11.95
CA ILE A 152 2.40 8.22 -11.85
C ILE A 152 2.34 9.16 -13.04
N MET A 153 2.25 8.62 -14.26
CA MET A 153 2.20 9.44 -15.47
C MET A 153 0.97 10.35 -15.49
N LYS A 154 -0.17 9.87 -15.01
CA LYS A 154 -1.42 10.64 -14.93
C LYS A 154 -1.26 11.91 -14.08
N VAL A 155 -0.62 11.81 -12.91
CA VAL A 155 -0.39 12.98 -12.05
C VAL A 155 0.69 13.90 -12.60
N LEU A 156 1.75 13.35 -13.18
CA LEU A 156 2.81 14.14 -13.83
C LEU A 156 2.28 14.90 -15.06
N TYR A 157 1.46 14.27 -15.88
CA TYR A 157 0.85 14.89 -17.06
C TYR A 157 0.01 16.13 -16.69
N ARG A 158 -0.59 16.12 -15.50
CA ARG A 158 -1.34 17.26 -14.93
C ARG A 158 -0.45 18.32 -14.32
N GLY A 159 0.86 18.15 -14.36
CA GLY A 159 1.84 19.13 -13.90
C GLY A 159 2.22 19.02 -12.43
N ALA A 160 2.01 17.86 -11.81
CA ALA A 160 2.40 17.66 -10.42
C ALA A 160 3.92 17.85 -10.23
N LYS A 161 4.30 18.70 -9.28
CA LYS A 161 5.67 18.89 -8.79
C LYS A 161 5.88 18.27 -7.43
N ILE A 162 4.80 18.05 -6.70
CA ILE A 162 4.73 17.45 -5.37
C ILE A 162 3.93 16.17 -5.49
N LEU A 163 4.56 15.03 -5.21
CA LEU A 163 3.93 13.73 -5.31
C LEU A 163 3.75 13.12 -3.93
N ILE A 164 2.56 12.59 -3.69
CA ILE A 164 2.21 11.83 -2.50
C ILE A 164 1.89 10.41 -2.94
N LEU A 165 2.60 9.42 -2.42
CA LEU A 165 2.39 8.00 -2.71
C LEU A 165 1.97 7.28 -1.43
N ASP A 166 0.76 6.73 -1.42
CA ASP A 166 0.22 6.00 -0.27
C ASP A 166 0.41 4.49 -0.46
N GLU A 167 1.34 3.92 0.30
CA GLU A 167 1.75 2.50 0.26
C GLU A 167 2.03 1.96 -1.17
N PRO A 168 2.87 2.63 -1.97
CA PRO A 168 2.97 2.35 -3.40
C PRO A 168 3.55 0.97 -3.73
N THR A 169 4.11 0.28 -2.76
CA THR A 169 4.79 -1.03 -2.95
C THR A 169 4.01 -2.20 -2.34
N SER A 170 2.81 -1.95 -1.81
CA SER A 170 2.05 -2.98 -1.07
C SER A 170 1.71 -4.23 -1.90
N VAL A 171 1.56 -4.06 -3.21
CA VAL A 171 1.17 -5.11 -4.17
C VAL A 171 2.24 -5.37 -5.24
N LEU A 172 3.41 -4.71 -5.15
CA LEU A 172 4.51 -4.87 -6.10
C LEU A 172 5.44 -6.03 -5.71
N THR A 173 5.99 -6.68 -6.73
CA THR A 173 7.13 -7.59 -6.56
C THR A 173 8.38 -6.80 -6.18
N PRO A 174 9.43 -7.44 -5.61
CA PRO A 174 10.70 -6.78 -5.33
C PRO A 174 11.32 -6.09 -6.55
N GLN A 175 11.24 -6.71 -7.72
CA GLN A 175 11.77 -6.17 -8.97
C GLN A 175 10.99 -4.93 -9.44
N GLU A 176 9.65 -4.93 -9.28
CA GLU A 176 8.82 -3.77 -9.60
C GLU A 176 9.06 -2.64 -8.60
N THR A 177 9.30 -2.96 -7.32
CA THR A 177 9.66 -1.98 -6.28
C THR A 177 10.98 -1.28 -6.62
N GLU A 178 12.00 -2.02 -7.05
CA GLU A 178 13.28 -1.43 -7.49
C GLU A 178 13.09 -0.49 -8.69
N LYS A 179 12.29 -0.88 -9.68
CA LYS A 179 11.96 -0.02 -10.83
C LYS A 179 11.24 1.26 -10.38
N LEU A 180 10.27 1.14 -9.48
CA LEU A 180 9.59 2.30 -8.91
C LEU A 180 10.59 3.24 -8.21
N PHE A 181 11.50 2.71 -7.40
CA PHE A 181 12.51 3.52 -6.71
C PHE A 181 13.47 4.24 -7.68
N LEU A 182 13.83 3.61 -8.79
CA LEU A 182 14.61 4.28 -9.84
C LEU A 182 13.84 5.46 -10.45
N ILE A 183 12.54 5.30 -10.69
CA ILE A 183 11.68 6.36 -11.20
C ILE A 183 11.62 7.52 -10.19
N LEU A 184 11.38 7.23 -8.91
CA LEU A 184 11.27 8.24 -7.86
C LEU A 184 12.59 9.00 -7.67
N ARG A 185 13.75 8.33 -7.76
CA ARG A 185 15.06 8.99 -7.73
C ARG A 185 15.23 9.96 -8.90
N LYS A 186 14.87 9.54 -10.12
CA LYS A 186 14.90 10.43 -11.29
C LYS A 186 13.98 11.64 -11.12
N MET A 187 12.80 11.45 -10.55
CA MET A 187 11.87 12.55 -10.28
C MET A 187 12.45 13.52 -9.24
N LYS A 188 13.06 13.01 -8.17
CA LYS A 188 13.79 13.81 -7.19
C LYS A 188 14.91 14.62 -7.84
N GLU A 189 15.74 14.01 -8.68
CA GLU A 189 16.83 14.68 -9.43
C GLU A 189 16.31 15.76 -10.36
N GLN A 190 15.07 15.65 -10.84
CA GLN A 190 14.38 16.66 -11.63
C GLN A 190 13.73 17.76 -10.78
N GLY A 191 13.95 17.74 -9.47
CA GLY A 191 13.45 18.75 -8.54
C GLY A 191 12.04 18.50 -8.00
N ASN A 192 11.43 17.32 -8.23
CA ASN A 192 10.15 17.01 -7.60
C ASN A 192 10.31 16.79 -6.09
N ALA A 193 9.31 17.23 -5.30
CA ALA A 193 9.15 16.86 -3.90
C ALA A 193 8.30 15.59 -3.80
N ILE A 194 8.73 14.60 -3.02
CA ILE A 194 8.06 13.30 -2.98
C ILE A 194 7.80 12.90 -1.52
N ILE A 195 6.55 12.61 -1.19
CA ILE A 195 6.15 12.04 0.11
C ILE A 195 5.74 10.59 -0.11
N ILE A 196 6.39 9.67 0.60
CA ILE A 196 6.05 8.24 0.56
C ILE A 196 5.49 7.84 1.91
N ILE A 197 4.26 7.33 1.92
CA ILE A 197 3.67 6.69 3.08
C ILE A 197 3.96 5.20 2.98
N THR A 198 4.63 4.64 3.98
CA THR A 198 4.88 3.21 4.07
C THR A 198 5.10 2.80 5.52
N HIS A 199 4.90 1.53 5.82
CA HIS A 199 5.25 0.92 7.10
C HIS A 199 6.46 -0.04 6.97
N LYS A 200 7.05 -0.15 5.78
CA LYS A 200 8.18 -1.05 5.48
C LYS A 200 9.50 -0.31 5.69
N LEU A 201 10.17 -0.56 6.79
CA LEU A 201 11.39 0.15 7.21
C LEU A 201 12.55 0.02 6.22
N ASN A 202 12.72 -1.15 5.62
CA ASN A 202 13.74 -1.39 4.59
C ASN A 202 13.53 -0.50 3.36
N GLU A 203 12.29 -0.25 2.96
CA GLU A 203 11.97 0.66 1.86
C GLU A 203 12.28 2.11 2.23
N VAL A 204 11.90 2.52 3.45
CA VAL A 204 12.23 3.86 3.97
C VAL A 204 13.73 4.11 3.91
N LEU A 205 14.53 3.19 4.46
CA LEU A 205 15.98 3.29 4.48
C LEU A 205 16.62 3.28 3.08
N ALA A 206 15.95 2.64 2.10
CA ALA A 206 16.47 2.52 0.74
C ALA A 206 16.22 3.75 -0.13
N ILE A 207 15.14 4.52 0.11
CA ILE A 207 14.70 5.53 -0.86
C ILE A 207 14.62 6.96 -0.28
N SER A 208 14.33 7.14 1.02
CA SER A 208 14.08 8.47 1.58
C SER A 208 15.36 9.22 1.97
N ASP A 209 15.26 10.54 2.03
CA ASP A 209 16.30 11.43 2.58
C ASP A 209 16.05 11.70 4.05
N ARG A 210 14.78 11.89 4.43
CA ARG A 210 14.31 12.11 5.80
C ARG A 210 13.09 11.26 6.08
N VAL A 211 12.90 10.96 7.35
CA VAL A 211 11.76 10.18 7.84
C VAL A 211 11.03 11.01 8.89
N ALA A 212 9.76 11.29 8.66
CA ALA A 212 8.86 11.86 9.65
C ALA A 212 8.06 10.72 10.31
N ILE A 213 8.13 10.62 11.62
CA ILE A 213 7.46 9.57 12.39
C ILE A 213 6.16 10.13 12.98
N LEU A 214 5.03 9.59 12.51
CA LEU A 214 3.70 9.95 13.00
C LEU A 214 3.17 8.88 13.96
N ARG A 215 2.80 9.28 15.16
CA ARG A 215 2.24 8.41 16.18
C ARG A 215 1.09 9.09 16.90
N LYS A 216 -0.08 8.44 16.95
CA LYS A 216 -1.31 8.93 17.60
C LYS A 216 -1.64 10.38 17.25
N GLY A 217 -1.54 10.71 15.95
CA GLY A 217 -1.88 12.05 15.44
C GLY A 217 -0.77 13.10 15.52
N HIS A 218 0.38 12.81 16.15
CA HIS A 218 1.48 13.77 16.31
C HIS A 218 2.71 13.36 15.51
N VAL A 219 3.45 14.32 14.97
CA VAL A 219 4.81 14.11 14.49
C VAL A 219 5.74 14.04 15.71
N ILE A 220 6.28 12.86 15.96
CA ILE A 220 7.13 12.59 17.12
C ILE A 220 8.55 13.07 16.87
N ASP A 221 9.07 12.80 15.67
CA ASP A 221 10.40 13.19 15.26
C ASP A 221 10.53 13.23 13.73
N ILE A 222 11.52 13.96 13.25
CA ILE A 222 11.92 13.98 11.83
C ILE A 222 13.42 13.76 11.77
N VAL A 223 13.81 12.57 11.34
CA VAL A 223 15.20 12.14 11.32
C VAL A 223 15.78 12.07 9.91
N SER A 224 17.10 12.28 9.79
CA SER A 224 17.84 12.06 8.54
C SER A 224 18.01 10.56 8.32
N THR A 225 17.65 10.07 7.13
CA THR A 225 17.71 8.62 6.83
C THR A 225 19.12 8.05 6.95
N PRO A 226 20.20 8.70 6.48
CA PRO A 226 21.57 8.21 6.67
C PRO A 226 22.02 8.12 8.14
N GLU A 227 21.37 8.84 9.06
CA GLU A 227 21.73 8.92 10.49
C GLU A 227 20.88 8.00 11.37
N THR A 228 20.01 7.19 10.78
CA THR A 228 19.08 6.31 11.50
C THR A 228 19.19 4.85 11.05
N ASN A 229 18.52 3.96 11.74
CA ASN A 229 18.47 2.55 11.43
C ASN A 229 17.07 1.95 11.76
N GLU A 230 16.84 0.71 11.31
CA GLU A 230 15.56 0.02 11.49
C GLU A 230 15.12 -0.06 12.96
N LYS A 231 16.05 -0.33 13.88
CA LYS A 231 15.76 -0.42 15.32
C LYS A 231 15.28 0.92 15.87
N GLN A 232 15.98 2.01 15.57
CA GLN A 232 15.63 3.34 16.02
C GLN A 232 14.28 3.79 15.48
N LEU A 233 14.03 3.57 14.17
CA LEU A 233 12.74 3.89 13.55
C LEU A 233 11.60 3.10 14.19
N THR A 234 11.82 1.81 14.50
CA THR A 234 10.83 0.97 15.18
C THR A 234 10.54 1.48 16.59
N GLU A 235 11.56 1.85 17.35
CA GLU A 235 11.40 2.39 18.71
C GLU A 235 10.62 3.72 18.70
N LEU A 236 10.89 4.60 17.73
CA LEU A 236 10.15 5.85 17.56
C LEU A 236 8.68 5.61 17.18
N MET A 237 8.41 4.63 16.29
CA MET A 237 7.04 4.28 15.89
C MET A 237 6.22 3.73 17.06
N VAL A 238 6.78 2.78 17.81
CA VAL A 238 6.07 2.08 18.92
C VAL A 238 6.12 2.87 20.22
N GLY A 239 7.13 3.72 20.40
CA GLY A 239 7.30 4.59 21.57
C GLY A 239 7.85 3.89 22.81
N ARG A 240 8.46 2.72 22.63
CA ARG A 240 9.17 1.98 23.69
C ARG A 240 10.34 1.20 23.09
N PRO A 241 11.38 0.91 23.86
CA PRO A 241 12.44 0.01 23.42
C PRO A 241 11.87 -1.35 23.02
N ILE A 242 12.34 -1.87 21.89
CA ILE A 242 11.89 -3.18 21.37
C ILE A 242 13.06 -4.15 21.42
N SER A 243 12.82 -5.32 22.01
CA SER A 243 13.67 -6.49 21.81
C SER A 243 13.16 -7.25 20.59
N LEU A 244 13.99 -7.40 19.56
CA LEU A 244 13.72 -8.24 18.42
C LEU A 244 13.98 -9.73 18.72
N GLU A 245 14.43 -10.04 19.93
CA GLU A 245 14.63 -11.43 20.38
C GLU A 245 13.27 -12.08 20.67
N ILE A 246 12.88 -12.98 19.78
CA ILE A 246 11.70 -13.82 19.97
C ILE A 246 12.11 -15.03 20.80
N ASN A 247 11.77 -15.03 22.08
CA ASN A 247 11.92 -16.21 22.91
C ASN A 247 10.88 -17.27 22.51
N ARG A 248 11.33 -18.30 21.77
CA ARG A 248 10.47 -19.41 21.35
C ARG A 248 10.62 -20.55 22.32
N PRO A 249 9.58 -20.88 23.12
CA PRO A 249 9.63 -22.05 23.98
C PRO A 249 9.76 -23.33 23.14
N GLU A 250 10.65 -24.23 23.53
CA GLU A 250 10.76 -25.54 22.89
C GLU A 250 9.52 -26.36 23.15
N THR A 251 8.83 -26.73 22.08
CA THR A 251 7.67 -27.61 22.15
C THR A 251 8.13 -29.08 22.19
N LYS A 252 7.88 -29.77 23.29
CA LYS A 252 8.14 -31.20 23.45
C LYS A 252 6.92 -32.01 22.95
N ASN A 253 7.17 -33.22 22.37
CA ASN A 253 6.12 -34.15 21.93
C ASN A 253 5.16 -33.65 20.82
N ARG A 254 5.73 -33.10 19.74
CA ARG A 254 4.97 -32.64 18.59
C ARG A 254 4.27 -33.76 17.84
N LYS A 255 2.93 -33.78 17.83
CA LYS A 255 2.10 -34.68 17.03
C LYS A 255 1.66 -33.98 15.74
N THR A 256 1.59 -34.72 14.61
CA THR A 256 1.00 -34.17 13.38
C THR A 256 -0.51 -33.96 13.60
N VAL A 257 -0.94 -32.70 13.46
CA VAL A 257 -2.34 -32.28 13.60
C VAL A 257 -3.02 -32.23 12.25
N LEU A 258 -2.35 -31.63 11.26
CA LEU A 258 -2.84 -31.52 9.89
C LEU A 258 -1.81 -32.10 8.92
N LYS A 259 -2.28 -32.86 7.92
CA LYS A 259 -1.42 -33.38 6.85
C LYS A 259 -2.12 -33.14 5.50
N VAL A 260 -1.45 -32.42 4.61
CA VAL A 260 -1.87 -32.24 3.22
C VAL A 260 -1.10 -33.21 2.36
N VAL A 261 -1.80 -33.92 1.46
CA VAL A 261 -1.23 -34.96 0.61
C VAL A 261 -1.70 -34.76 -0.82
N ASP A 262 -0.77 -34.54 -1.74
CA ASP A 262 -0.96 -34.42 -3.19
C ASP A 262 -2.13 -33.52 -3.60
N LEU A 263 -2.36 -32.45 -2.82
CA LEU A 263 -3.46 -31.54 -2.99
C LEU A 263 -3.32 -30.73 -4.28
N SER A 264 -4.32 -30.82 -5.15
CA SER A 264 -4.43 -30.01 -6.35
C SER A 264 -5.80 -29.38 -6.44
N VAL A 265 -5.86 -28.12 -6.84
CA VAL A 265 -7.07 -27.31 -6.92
C VAL A 265 -7.12 -26.63 -8.29
N VAL A 266 -8.32 -26.55 -8.85
CA VAL A 266 -8.60 -25.82 -10.11
C VAL A 266 -9.54 -24.67 -9.78
N ASN A 267 -9.18 -23.48 -10.23
CA ASN A 267 -9.98 -22.27 -10.09
C ASN A 267 -11.23 -22.32 -10.97
N GLU A 268 -12.19 -21.44 -10.72
CA GLU A 268 -13.45 -21.34 -11.48
C GLU A 268 -13.21 -21.05 -12.98
N ASP A 269 -12.13 -20.35 -13.31
CA ASP A 269 -11.71 -20.06 -14.70
C ASP A 269 -11.01 -21.23 -15.40
N GLY A 270 -10.87 -22.37 -14.72
CA GLY A 270 -10.22 -23.58 -15.25
C GLY A 270 -8.70 -23.59 -15.10
N THR A 271 -8.09 -22.57 -14.55
CA THR A 271 -6.65 -22.54 -14.29
C THR A 271 -6.27 -23.39 -13.05
N MET A 272 -5.03 -23.89 -13.03
CA MET A 272 -4.52 -24.63 -11.86
C MET A 272 -4.12 -23.65 -10.76
N GLY A 273 -4.87 -23.63 -9.65
CA GLY A 273 -4.55 -22.84 -8.46
C GLY A 273 -3.47 -23.51 -7.60
N LEU A 274 -3.57 -24.84 -7.40
CA LEU A 274 -2.58 -25.64 -6.67
C LEU A 274 -2.23 -26.91 -7.43
N HIS A 275 -0.97 -27.32 -7.33
CA HIS A 275 -0.49 -28.54 -7.98
C HIS A 275 0.36 -29.40 -7.01
N ASN A 276 -0.14 -30.58 -6.62
CA ASN A 276 0.55 -31.60 -5.82
C ASN A 276 1.17 -31.05 -4.52
N ILE A 277 0.43 -30.25 -3.76
CA ILE A 277 0.91 -29.66 -2.50
C ILE A 277 0.98 -30.72 -1.40
N ASN A 278 2.12 -30.79 -0.72
CA ASN A 278 2.39 -31.72 0.35
C ASN A 278 3.05 -31.04 1.55
N PHE A 279 2.45 -31.13 2.72
CA PHE A 279 3.09 -30.70 3.98
C PHE A 279 2.42 -31.32 5.22
N LYS A 280 3.02 -31.10 6.37
CA LYS A 280 2.49 -31.52 7.68
C LYS A 280 2.60 -30.34 8.65
N LEU A 281 1.56 -30.12 9.44
CA LEU A 281 1.55 -29.19 10.54
C LEU A 281 1.50 -29.98 11.86
N LYS A 282 2.39 -29.63 12.78
CA LYS A 282 2.49 -30.32 14.09
C LYS A 282 1.93 -29.43 15.19
N SER A 283 1.53 -30.05 16.30
CA SER A 283 1.09 -29.31 17.48
C SER A 283 2.20 -28.38 18.00
N GLY A 284 1.84 -27.14 18.37
CA GLY A 284 2.78 -26.11 18.83
C GLY A 284 3.75 -25.61 17.75
N GLU A 285 3.42 -25.79 16.46
CA GLU A 285 4.18 -25.30 15.31
C GLU A 285 3.44 -24.15 14.65
N ILE A 286 4.17 -23.16 14.19
CA ILE A 286 3.70 -22.13 13.27
C ILE A 286 4.31 -22.43 11.92
N LEU A 287 3.49 -22.77 10.93
CA LEU A 287 3.92 -23.01 9.56
C LEU A 287 3.72 -21.75 8.73
N GLY A 288 4.80 -21.18 8.23
CA GLY A 288 4.75 -20.08 7.27
C GLY A 288 4.60 -20.60 5.84
N VAL A 289 3.65 -20.06 5.09
CA VAL A 289 3.49 -20.30 3.64
C VAL A 289 3.82 -19.02 2.90
N ALA A 290 4.95 -19.00 2.18
CA ALA A 290 5.42 -17.85 1.43
C ALA A 290 5.18 -18.04 -0.06
N GLY A 291 4.87 -16.95 -0.76
CA GLY A 291 4.69 -16.91 -2.20
C GLY A 291 4.38 -15.49 -2.66
N VAL A 292 4.55 -15.23 -3.95
CA VAL A 292 4.07 -13.99 -4.58
C VAL A 292 2.55 -14.06 -4.78
N ALA A 293 1.90 -12.92 -4.98
CA ALA A 293 0.47 -12.87 -5.27
C ALA A 293 0.10 -13.80 -6.45
N GLY A 294 -0.98 -14.57 -6.29
CA GLY A 294 -1.41 -15.56 -7.29
C GLY A 294 -0.67 -16.90 -7.27
N SER A 295 0.17 -17.17 -6.24
CA SER A 295 0.89 -18.45 -6.12
C SER A 295 0.08 -19.57 -5.45
N GLY A 296 -1.20 -19.36 -5.16
CA GLY A 296 -2.10 -20.40 -4.63
C GLY A 296 -2.26 -20.40 -3.10
N GLN A 297 -1.74 -19.41 -2.38
CA GLN A 297 -1.91 -19.34 -0.91
C GLN A 297 -3.38 -19.23 -0.51
N ARG A 298 -4.14 -18.42 -1.25
CA ARG A 298 -5.59 -18.24 -1.05
C ARG A 298 -6.31 -19.56 -1.25
N GLU A 299 -6.09 -20.22 -2.38
CA GLU A 299 -6.69 -21.50 -2.75
C GLU A 299 -6.37 -22.58 -1.71
N LEU A 300 -5.15 -22.58 -1.18
CA LEU A 300 -4.75 -23.50 -0.11
C LEU A 300 -5.56 -23.27 1.17
N CYS A 301 -5.65 -22.03 1.63
CA CYS A 301 -6.36 -21.69 2.85
C CYS A 301 -7.87 -21.93 2.72
N GLU A 302 -8.48 -21.51 1.60
CA GLU A 302 -9.91 -21.72 1.33
C GLU A 302 -10.27 -23.20 1.20
N THR A 303 -9.40 -24.01 0.60
CA THR A 303 -9.61 -25.46 0.50
C THR A 303 -9.54 -26.14 1.88
N ILE A 304 -8.59 -25.75 2.74
CA ILE A 304 -8.50 -26.27 4.12
C ILE A 304 -9.71 -25.82 4.94
N ALA A 305 -10.23 -24.63 4.69
CA ALA A 305 -11.41 -24.09 5.37
C ALA A 305 -12.74 -24.68 4.88
N GLY A 306 -12.75 -25.50 3.81
CA GLY A 306 -13.96 -26.05 3.22
C GLY A 306 -14.74 -25.06 2.34
N LEU A 307 -14.12 -23.94 1.96
CA LEU A 307 -14.70 -22.91 1.10
C LEU A 307 -14.44 -23.18 -0.39
N MET A 308 -13.45 -24.03 -0.71
CA MET A 308 -13.10 -24.41 -2.06
C MET A 308 -12.89 -25.93 -2.19
N ASN A 309 -13.30 -26.52 -3.30
CA ASN A 309 -13.17 -27.94 -3.54
C ASN A 309 -11.80 -28.30 -4.13
N ALA A 310 -11.20 -29.39 -3.64
CA ALA A 310 -10.00 -29.95 -4.24
C ALA A 310 -10.35 -30.77 -5.50
N LYS A 311 -9.48 -30.72 -6.51
CA LYS A 311 -9.55 -31.61 -7.67
C LYS A 311 -9.04 -33.01 -7.32
N THR A 312 -7.92 -33.08 -6.62
CA THR A 312 -7.27 -34.32 -6.16
C THR A 312 -6.56 -34.09 -4.84
N GLY A 313 -6.23 -35.19 -4.15
CA GLY A 313 -5.47 -35.16 -2.91
C GLY A 313 -6.35 -35.26 -1.66
N ALA A 314 -5.75 -35.04 -0.51
CA ALA A 314 -6.42 -35.12 0.78
C ALA A 314 -5.85 -34.10 1.77
N VAL A 315 -6.72 -33.62 2.65
CA VAL A 315 -6.34 -32.86 3.85
C VAL A 315 -6.79 -33.66 5.04
N LEU A 316 -5.85 -34.21 5.81
CA LEU A 316 -6.12 -35.10 6.94
C LEU A 316 -5.95 -34.32 8.25
N TYR A 317 -7.02 -34.24 9.02
CA TYR A 317 -7.03 -33.79 10.42
C TYR A 317 -7.21 -34.98 11.32
N ASN A 318 -6.25 -35.25 12.21
CA ASN A 318 -6.26 -36.43 13.07
C ASN A 318 -6.56 -37.74 12.32
N LYS A 319 -6.08 -37.89 11.09
CA LYS A 319 -6.28 -38.99 10.13
C LYS A 319 -7.63 -39.01 9.40
N GLU A 320 -8.56 -38.13 9.72
CA GLU A 320 -9.83 -37.97 9.00
C GLU A 320 -9.64 -37.00 7.82
N ASN A 321 -10.13 -37.37 6.64
CA ASN A 321 -10.07 -36.47 5.47
C ASN A 321 -11.20 -35.46 5.56
N ILE A 322 -10.81 -34.15 5.48
CA ILE A 322 -11.76 -33.03 5.56
C ILE A 322 -12.13 -32.45 4.20
N ILE A 323 -11.54 -32.94 3.10
CA ILE A 323 -11.88 -32.46 1.74
C ILE A 323 -13.34 -32.85 1.44
N GLY A 324 -14.07 -31.85 0.89
CA GLY A 324 -15.49 -31.97 0.54
C GLY A 324 -16.46 -31.80 1.73
N LYS A 325 -15.94 -31.57 2.94
CA LYS A 325 -16.74 -31.15 4.09
C LYS A 325 -17.03 -29.65 4.04
N THR A 326 -18.21 -29.30 4.52
CA THR A 326 -18.57 -27.88 4.71
C THR A 326 -17.80 -27.25 5.89
N PRO A 327 -17.67 -25.91 5.96
CA PRO A 327 -17.08 -25.26 7.13
C PRO A 327 -17.69 -25.69 8.46
N ASP A 328 -19.02 -25.81 8.52
CA ASP A 328 -19.73 -26.27 9.73
C ASP A 328 -19.35 -27.69 10.14
N GLU A 329 -19.25 -28.62 9.17
CA GLU A 329 -18.81 -29.98 9.44
C GLU A 329 -17.36 -30.03 9.93
N ILE A 330 -16.48 -29.16 9.39
CA ILE A 330 -15.09 -29.03 9.81
C ILE A 330 -15.02 -28.51 11.26
N ILE A 331 -15.82 -27.52 11.62
CA ILE A 331 -15.92 -27.00 12.98
C ILE A 331 -16.42 -28.08 13.95
N ASN A 332 -17.44 -28.87 13.56
CA ASN A 332 -18.01 -29.94 14.38
C ASN A 332 -17.02 -31.08 14.63
N LEU A 333 -15.97 -31.26 13.83
CA LEU A 333 -14.87 -32.18 14.11
C LEU A 333 -13.93 -31.69 15.24
N GLY A 334 -14.23 -30.57 15.85
CA GLY A 334 -13.39 -29.94 16.87
C GLY A 334 -12.21 -29.18 16.32
N ILE A 335 -12.24 -28.85 15.03
CA ILE A 335 -11.27 -27.95 14.41
C ILE A 335 -11.74 -26.55 14.71
N SER A 336 -11.18 -25.93 15.76
CA SER A 336 -11.35 -24.50 15.99
C SER A 336 -10.54 -23.74 14.92
N MET A 337 -11.17 -23.46 13.79
CA MET A 337 -10.53 -22.74 12.71
C MET A 337 -10.93 -21.27 12.77
N SER A 338 -9.95 -20.39 13.03
CA SER A 338 -10.10 -18.96 12.85
C SER A 338 -9.47 -18.58 11.51
N PHE A 339 -10.31 -18.27 10.53
CA PHE A 339 -9.85 -17.83 9.22
C PHE A 339 -9.86 -16.30 9.17
N VAL A 340 -8.68 -15.68 8.99
CA VAL A 340 -8.54 -14.24 8.80
C VAL A 340 -8.23 -14.00 7.32
N PRO A 341 -9.23 -13.64 6.50
CA PRO A 341 -9.04 -13.46 5.06
C PRO A 341 -8.28 -12.17 4.74
N GLU A 342 -7.72 -12.11 3.52
CA GLU A 342 -7.12 -10.90 2.97
C GLU A 342 -8.18 -9.80 2.78
N ASP A 343 -9.32 -10.14 2.17
CA ASP A 343 -10.50 -9.27 2.11
C ASP A 343 -11.32 -9.36 3.40
N ARG A 344 -11.01 -8.47 4.33
CA ARG A 344 -11.65 -8.44 5.65
C ARG A 344 -13.12 -8.02 5.59
N LEU A 345 -13.48 -7.13 4.67
CA LEU A 345 -14.84 -6.59 4.56
C LEU A 345 -15.76 -7.49 3.73
N GLY A 346 -15.23 -8.15 2.70
CA GLY A 346 -16.03 -9.02 1.84
C GLY A 346 -16.19 -10.44 2.38
N MET A 347 -15.19 -10.96 3.12
CA MET A 347 -15.17 -12.35 3.55
C MET A 347 -15.06 -12.53 5.08
N GLY A 348 -14.56 -11.54 5.80
CA GLY A 348 -14.22 -11.68 7.21
C GLY A 348 -15.20 -11.01 8.17
N LEU A 349 -15.98 -10.05 7.71
CA LEU A 349 -16.86 -9.25 8.56
C LEU A 349 -18.20 -9.01 7.86
N VAL A 350 -19.27 -8.95 8.64
CA VAL A 350 -20.59 -8.50 8.17
C VAL A 350 -20.71 -7.01 8.46
N GLY A 351 -20.60 -6.18 7.41
CA GLY A 351 -20.54 -4.72 7.54
C GLY A 351 -21.76 -4.04 8.19
N SER A 352 -22.89 -4.75 8.30
CA SER A 352 -24.10 -4.27 8.98
C SER A 352 -24.16 -4.67 10.46
N MET A 353 -23.23 -5.49 10.95
CA MET A 353 -23.14 -5.93 12.35
C MET A 353 -22.15 -5.07 13.12
N ASP A 354 -22.35 -4.93 14.41
CA ASP A 354 -21.36 -4.30 15.28
C ASP A 354 -20.19 -5.25 15.63
N MET A 355 -19.24 -4.76 16.42
CA MET A 355 -18.04 -5.53 16.76
C MET A 355 -18.32 -6.71 17.70
N VAL A 356 -19.44 -6.70 18.41
CA VAL A 356 -19.84 -7.77 19.34
C VAL A 356 -20.52 -8.91 18.57
N ASP A 357 -21.30 -8.54 17.56
CA ASP A 357 -22.07 -9.48 16.74
C ASP A 357 -21.19 -10.16 15.66
N ASN A 358 -20.08 -9.49 15.21
CA ASN A 358 -19.07 -10.06 14.33
C ASN A 358 -18.08 -10.97 15.08
#